data_14a34644682c59dd3e40d5741e275c9b
#
_entry.id   14a34644682c59dd3e40d5741e275c9b
#
_cell.length_a   1.000
_cell.length_b   1.000
_cell.length_c   1.000
_cell.angle_alpha   90.00
_cell.angle_beta   90.00
_cell.angle_gamma   90.00
#
_symmetry.space_group_name_H-M   'P 1'
#
loop_
_entity.id
_entity.type
_entity.pdbx_description
1 polymer ?
#
loop_
_entity_poly.entity_id
_entity_poly.type
_entity_poly.pdbx_seq_one_letter_code
_entity_poly.pdbx_strand_id
1 'polypeptide(L)'
;MSRGLTEALDGWDSVRSSELYGVEAWGNGYFHVTEDGYAAVRLQNSSGPTSVKFHDIVQGLYQRGFSLPILLRFGDLLAARIRAIHEAFGKAIADSGYAGAYRGVYPIKVNQQQQTVADVVKFGRELHHGLEAGSKAELIAALAYMHDPEAYIVCNGYKD
;
A
#
# COMPACT_ATOMS: atom_id res chain seq x y z
N MET A 1 -40.75 -15.97 -6.99
CA MET A 1 -39.54 -15.58 -6.23
C MET A 1 -38.86 -14.24 -6.67
N SER A 2 -39.31 -13.56 -7.75
CA SER A 2 -38.66 -12.35 -8.26
C SER A 2 -39.14 -11.01 -7.66
N ARG A 3 -40.38 -10.93 -7.12
CA ARG A 3 -40.91 -9.66 -6.59
C ARG A 3 -40.20 -9.15 -5.33
N GLY A 4 -39.80 -10.03 -4.41
CA GLY A 4 -39.16 -9.63 -3.16
C GLY A 4 -37.71 -9.11 -3.33
N LEU A 5 -37.00 -9.58 -4.35
CA LEU A 5 -35.65 -9.08 -4.68
C LEU A 5 -35.71 -7.68 -5.29
N THR A 6 -36.70 -7.38 -6.12
CA THR A 6 -36.86 -6.07 -6.76
C THR A 6 -37.24 -5.00 -5.74
N GLU A 7 -38.11 -5.31 -4.77
CA GLU A 7 -38.45 -4.39 -3.67
C GLU A 7 -37.27 -4.14 -2.69
N ALA A 8 -36.45 -5.18 -2.45
CA ALA A 8 -35.25 -5.03 -1.60
C ALA A 8 -34.16 -4.18 -2.22
N LEU A 9 -34.16 -4.03 -3.56
CA LEU A 9 -33.19 -3.21 -4.31
C LEU A 9 -33.74 -1.82 -4.63
N ASP A 10 -35.02 -1.55 -4.32
CA ASP A 10 -35.62 -0.24 -4.52
C ASP A 10 -34.92 0.78 -3.62
N GLY A 11 -34.32 1.80 -4.23
CA GLY A 11 -33.49 2.80 -3.56
C GLY A 11 -32.09 2.34 -3.15
N TRP A 12 -31.60 1.20 -3.72
CA TRP A 12 -30.19 0.81 -3.53
C TRP A 12 -29.26 1.70 -4.38
N ASP A 13 -28.21 2.22 -3.74
CA ASP A 13 -27.22 3.08 -4.37
C ASP A 13 -25.77 2.73 -3.96
N SER A 14 -24.82 3.48 -4.50
CA SER A 14 -23.39 3.30 -4.20
C SER A 14 -23.04 3.60 -2.74
N VAL A 15 -23.77 4.50 -2.07
CA VAL A 15 -23.56 4.84 -0.66
C VAL A 15 -23.95 3.65 0.21
N ARG A 16 -25.14 3.07 0.00
CA ARG A 16 -25.58 1.88 0.71
C ARG A 16 -24.67 0.67 0.46
N SER A 17 -24.12 0.54 -0.76
CA SER A 17 -23.10 -0.47 -1.05
C SER A 17 -21.83 -0.23 -0.25
N SER A 18 -21.33 1.00 -0.20
CA SER A 18 -20.14 1.38 0.57
C SER A 18 -20.32 1.10 2.07
N GLU A 19 -21.49 1.43 2.62
CA GLU A 19 -21.85 1.16 4.02
C GLU A 19 -21.92 -0.34 4.30
N LEU A 20 -22.67 -1.12 3.49
CA LEU A 20 -22.82 -2.55 3.66
C LEU A 20 -21.49 -3.30 3.69
N TYR A 21 -20.59 -2.95 2.78
CA TYR A 21 -19.27 -3.58 2.70
C TYR A 21 -18.21 -2.90 3.57
N GLY A 22 -18.57 -1.85 4.31
CA GLY A 22 -17.68 -1.12 5.20
C GLY A 22 -16.48 -0.47 4.50
N VAL A 23 -16.63 -0.07 3.22
CA VAL A 23 -15.51 0.35 2.36
C VAL A 23 -14.76 1.54 2.94
N GLU A 24 -15.45 2.51 3.55
CA GLU A 24 -14.83 3.66 4.19
C GLU A 24 -13.93 3.24 5.38
N ALA A 25 -14.35 2.22 6.15
CA ALA A 25 -13.63 1.77 7.33
C ALA A 25 -12.32 1.04 6.97
N TRP A 26 -12.38 0.03 6.09
CA TRP A 26 -11.19 -0.72 5.70
C TRP A 26 -10.38 -0.05 4.58
N GLY A 27 -11.05 0.75 3.75
CA GLY A 27 -10.43 1.44 2.60
C GLY A 27 -9.50 2.56 2.99
N ASN A 28 -9.63 3.10 4.21
CA ASN A 28 -8.79 4.16 4.77
C ASN A 28 -8.54 5.33 3.80
N GLY A 29 -9.59 5.74 3.06
CA GLY A 29 -9.54 6.79 2.06
C GLY A 29 -8.90 6.40 0.71
N TYR A 30 -8.25 5.24 0.62
CA TYR A 30 -7.66 4.77 -0.64
C TYR A 30 -8.67 4.06 -1.53
N PHE A 31 -9.61 3.32 -0.94
CA PHE A 31 -10.63 2.58 -1.69
C PHE A 31 -12.00 3.22 -1.49
N HIS A 32 -12.83 3.17 -2.53
CA HIS A 32 -14.17 3.72 -2.51
C HIS A 32 -15.07 3.03 -3.55
N VAL A 33 -16.37 3.27 -3.44
CA VAL A 33 -17.35 2.92 -4.47
C VAL A 33 -17.61 4.17 -5.30
N THR A 34 -17.51 4.06 -6.63
CA THR A 34 -17.82 5.16 -7.55
C THR A 34 -19.33 5.40 -7.63
N GLU A 35 -19.76 6.57 -8.13
CA GLU A 35 -21.17 6.90 -8.30
C GLU A 35 -21.92 5.88 -9.17
N ASP A 36 -21.25 5.30 -10.17
CA ASP A 36 -21.76 4.26 -11.04
C ASP A 36 -21.55 2.82 -10.48
N GLY A 37 -21.21 2.69 -9.19
CA GLY A 37 -21.26 1.44 -8.45
C GLY A 37 -20.01 0.54 -8.56
N TYR A 38 -18.91 1.00 -9.13
CA TYR A 38 -17.68 0.22 -9.20
C TYR A 38 -16.77 0.43 -8.00
N ALA A 39 -16.12 -0.63 -7.55
CA ALA A 39 -14.99 -0.50 -6.61
C ALA A 39 -13.80 0.14 -7.33
N ALA A 40 -13.18 1.13 -6.68
CA ALA A 40 -12.08 1.91 -7.25
C ALA A 40 -11.03 2.24 -6.20
N VAL A 41 -9.83 2.58 -6.67
CA VAL A 41 -8.70 3.04 -5.84
C VAL A 41 -8.38 4.50 -6.17
N ARG A 42 -8.14 5.31 -5.13
CA ARG A 42 -7.60 6.66 -5.24
C ARG A 42 -6.08 6.60 -5.23
N LEU A 43 -5.47 7.11 -6.27
CA LEU A 43 -4.02 7.19 -6.44
C LEU A 43 -3.60 8.66 -6.53
N GLN A 44 -2.35 8.93 -6.16
CA GLN A 44 -1.73 10.24 -6.35
C GLN A 44 -0.75 10.14 -7.51
N ASN A 45 -0.97 10.89 -8.55
CA ASN A 45 -0.04 10.99 -9.67
C ASN A 45 0.48 12.44 -9.83
N SER A 46 1.39 12.66 -10.79
CA SER A 46 1.96 13.98 -11.06
C SER A 46 0.94 15.05 -11.46
N SER A 47 -0.24 14.63 -11.91
CA SER A 47 -1.35 15.53 -12.31
C SER A 47 -2.38 15.73 -11.18
N GLY A 48 -2.16 15.12 -10.01
CA GLY A 48 -3.07 15.17 -8.85
C GLY A 48 -3.77 13.84 -8.55
N PRO A 49 -4.77 13.85 -7.66
CA PRO A 49 -5.51 12.66 -7.30
C PRO A 49 -6.31 12.11 -8.50
N THR A 50 -6.24 10.81 -8.70
CA THR A 50 -7.00 10.10 -9.74
C THR A 50 -7.73 8.91 -9.15
N SER A 51 -8.84 8.52 -9.75
CA SER A 51 -9.61 7.34 -9.38
C SER A 51 -9.54 6.32 -10.50
N VAL A 52 -9.20 5.07 -10.16
CA VAL A 52 -9.08 3.98 -11.13
C VAL A 52 -10.01 2.84 -10.70
N LYS A 53 -10.96 2.47 -11.56
CA LYS A 53 -11.88 1.36 -11.32
C LYS A 53 -11.16 0.02 -11.46
N PHE A 54 -11.39 -0.91 -10.54
CA PHE A 54 -10.84 -2.27 -10.66
C PHE A 54 -11.37 -3.00 -11.89
N HIS A 55 -12.63 -2.74 -12.25
CA HIS A 55 -13.23 -3.29 -13.47
C HIS A 55 -12.38 -2.96 -14.71
N ASP A 56 -11.97 -1.72 -14.88
CA ASP A 56 -11.20 -1.28 -16.05
C ASP A 56 -9.81 -1.91 -16.08
N ILE A 57 -9.17 -2.05 -14.89
CA ILE A 57 -7.89 -2.75 -14.78
C ILE A 57 -8.05 -4.22 -15.22
N VAL A 58 -9.06 -4.91 -14.71
CA VAL A 58 -9.31 -6.33 -15.01
C VAL A 58 -9.63 -6.52 -16.49
N GLN A 59 -10.48 -5.67 -17.07
CA GLN A 59 -10.79 -5.72 -18.50
C GLN A 59 -9.54 -5.51 -19.36
N GLY A 60 -8.71 -4.51 -19.03
CA GLY A 60 -7.45 -4.28 -19.71
C GLY A 60 -6.44 -5.44 -19.57
N LEU A 61 -6.48 -6.18 -18.48
CA LEU A 61 -5.68 -7.39 -18.31
C LEU A 61 -6.20 -8.56 -19.15
N TYR A 62 -7.52 -8.77 -19.19
CA TYR A 62 -8.14 -9.78 -20.05
C TYR A 62 -7.82 -9.55 -21.53
N GLN A 63 -7.89 -8.31 -22.00
CA GLN A 63 -7.55 -7.95 -23.39
C GLN A 63 -6.08 -8.27 -23.74
N ARG A 64 -5.20 -8.32 -22.72
CA ARG A 64 -3.79 -8.70 -22.85
C ARG A 64 -3.53 -10.18 -22.60
N GLY A 65 -4.58 -11.01 -22.44
CA GLY A 65 -4.49 -12.46 -22.30
C GLY A 65 -4.25 -12.96 -20.87
N PHE A 66 -4.35 -12.09 -19.84
CA PHE A 66 -4.28 -12.54 -18.46
C PHE A 66 -5.64 -13.09 -18.00
N SER A 67 -5.61 -14.10 -17.13
CA SER A 67 -6.80 -14.72 -16.52
C SER A 67 -6.78 -14.58 -15.00
N LEU A 68 -7.95 -14.67 -14.36
CA LEU A 68 -8.06 -14.73 -12.90
C LEU A 68 -7.54 -16.06 -12.33
N PRO A 69 -7.03 -16.09 -11.09
CA PRO A 69 -6.97 -14.96 -10.15
C PRO A 69 -5.83 -13.99 -10.44
N ILE A 70 -6.04 -12.70 -10.13
CA ILE A 70 -5.06 -11.63 -10.31
C ILE A 70 -4.79 -10.94 -8.97
N LEU A 71 -3.52 -10.76 -8.64
CA LEU A 71 -3.09 -9.95 -7.51
C LEU A 71 -2.68 -8.55 -7.99
N LEU A 72 -3.44 -7.53 -7.57
CA LEU A 72 -3.14 -6.13 -7.86
C LEU A 72 -2.37 -5.50 -6.69
N ARG A 73 -1.32 -4.77 -6.99
CA ARG A 73 -0.58 -3.95 -6.03
C ARG A 73 -0.45 -2.53 -6.56
N PHE A 74 -0.66 -1.57 -5.67
CA PHE A 74 -0.56 -0.15 -6.00
C PHE A 74 0.63 0.44 -5.25
N GLY A 75 1.71 0.76 -5.96
CA GLY A 75 2.92 1.33 -5.39
C GLY A 75 2.67 2.64 -4.65
N ASP A 76 1.75 3.46 -5.15
CA ASP A 76 1.38 4.73 -4.52
C ASP A 76 0.85 4.55 -3.08
N LEU A 77 0.11 3.47 -2.81
CA LEU A 77 -0.37 3.16 -1.46
C LEU A 77 0.81 2.85 -0.53
N LEU A 78 1.76 2.04 -1.01
CA LEU A 78 2.96 1.72 -0.24
C LEU A 78 3.78 2.98 0.04
N ALA A 79 4.01 3.81 -0.97
CA ALA A 79 4.72 5.09 -0.84
C ALA A 79 4.03 6.01 0.17
N ALA A 80 2.70 6.16 0.08
CA ALA A 80 1.92 6.97 1.00
C ALA A 80 1.99 6.46 2.45
N ARG A 81 1.97 5.13 2.66
CA ARG A 81 2.06 4.55 4.01
C ARG A 81 3.45 4.72 4.63
N ILE A 82 4.52 4.54 3.86
CA ILE A 82 5.89 4.80 4.32
C ILE A 82 6.00 6.27 4.75
N ARG A 83 5.55 7.20 3.90
CA ARG A 83 5.58 8.64 4.21
C ARG A 83 4.77 8.98 5.47
N ALA A 84 3.54 8.49 5.58
CA ALA A 84 2.67 8.76 6.72
C ALA A 84 3.27 8.31 8.06
N ILE A 85 3.96 7.17 8.10
CA ILE A 85 4.67 6.71 9.29
C ILE A 85 5.79 7.68 9.67
N HIS A 86 6.62 8.08 8.71
CA HIS A 86 7.72 9.02 8.94
C HIS A 86 7.21 10.40 9.38
N GLU A 87 6.14 10.90 8.77
CA GLU A 87 5.51 12.17 9.13
C GLU A 87 4.96 12.13 10.57
N ALA A 88 4.29 11.03 10.97
CA ALA A 88 3.76 10.87 12.31
C ALA A 88 4.87 10.90 13.38
N PHE A 89 5.98 10.16 13.15
CA PHE A 89 7.12 10.20 14.06
C PHE A 89 7.85 11.54 14.02
N GLY A 90 8.01 12.14 12.84
CA GLY A 90 8.60 13.48 12.69
C GLY A 90 7.82 14.54 13.47
N LYS A 91 6.49 14.49 13.38
CA LYS A 91 5.62 15.38 14.17
C LYS A 91 5.79 15.13 15.67
N ALA A 92 5.77 13.89 16.13
CA ALA A 92 5.94 13.56 17.55
C ALA A 92 7.31 14.03 18.10
N ILE A 93 8.37 13.88 17.31
CA ILE A 93 9.72 14.37 17.63
C ILE A 93 9.72 15.89 17.79
N ALA A 94 9.12 16.61 16.84
CA ALA A 94 9.05 18.06 16.88
C ALA A 94 8.23 18.54 18.08
N ASP A 95 7.06 17.95 18.32
CA ASP A 95 6.15 18.33 19.41
C ASP A 95 6.77 18.06 20.80
N SER A 96 7.62 17.02 20.93
CA SER A 96 8.27 16.67 22.20
C SER A 96 9.63 17.32 22.42
N GLY A 97 10.20 18.00 21.43
CA GLY A 97 11.55 18.54 21.48
C GLY A 97 12.63 17.46 21.58
N TYR A 98 12.34 16.24 21.10
CA TYR A 98 13.31 15.14 21.12
C TYR A 98 14.44 15.40 20.14
N ALA A 99 15.69 15.27 20.58
CA ALA A 99 16.89 15.59 19.78
C ALA A 99 17.32 14.48 18.80
N GLY A 100 16.65 13.32 18.81
CA GLY A 100 16.96 12.21 17.91
C GLY A 100 16.16 12.27 16.62
N ALA A 101 16.40 11.28 15.74
CA ALA A 101 15.69 11.11 14.47
C ALA A 101 14.98 9.74 14.43
N TYR A 102 13.87 9.69 13.71
CA TYR A 102 13.23 8.43 13.37
C TYR A 102 13.91 7.80 12.15
N ARG A 103 14.21 6.52 12.23
CA ARG A 103 14.71 5.69 11.13
C ARG A 103 13.87 4.41 11.08
N GLY A 104 12.87 4.39 10.19
CA GLY A 104 12.07 3.19 9.98
C GLY A 104 12.83 2.11 9.23
N VAL A 105 12.52 0.85 9.48
CA VAL A 105 13.04 -0.29 8.72
C VAL A 105 11.91 -1.23 8.33
N TYR A 106 11.97 -1.78 7.12
CA TYR A 106 11.02 -2.75 6.61
C TYR A 106 11.56 -4.17 6.82
N PRO A 107 10.84 -5.05 7.54
CA PRO A 107 11.24 -6.44 7.73
C PRO A 107 11.01 -7.23 6.43
N ILE A 108 12.09 -7.69 5.79
CA ILE A 108 12.01 -8.43 4.49
C ILE A 108 11.13 -9.67 4.61
N LYS A 109 11.14 -10.36 5.76
CA LYS A 109 10.31 -11.56 6.02
C LYS A 109 8.81 -11.36 5.82
N VAL A 110 8.30 -10.13 5.93
CA VAL A 110 6.87 -9.82 5.76
C VAL A 110 6.43 -10.07 4.31
N ASN A 111 7.23 -9.62 3.35
CA ASN A 111 7.06 -9.95 1.94
C ASN A 111 8.40 -9.84 1.22
N GLN A 112 8.98 -11.00 0.89
CA GLN A 112 10.31 -11.14 0.29
C GLN A 112 10.30 -10.97 -1.23
N GLN A 113 9.16 -10.65 -1.84
CA GLN A 113 9.10 -10.47 -3.29
C GLN A 113 9.99 -9.31 -3.72
N GLN A 114 10.81 -9.56 -4.73
CA GLN A 114 11.79 -8.61 -5.27
C GLN A 114 11.16 -7.23 -5.52
N GLN A 115 10.02 -7.19 -6.19
CA GLN A 115 9.33 -5.95 -6.52
C GLN A 115 8.92 -5.17 -5.27
N THR A 116 8.44 -5.87 -4.22
CA THR A 116 8.04 -5.23 -2.97
C THR A 116 9.24 -4.62 -2.25
N VAL A 117 10.33 -5.36 -2.14
CA VAL A 117 11.56 -4.85 -1.49
C VAL A 117 12.13 -3.68 -2.28
N ALA A 118 12.19 -3.77 -3.61
CA ALA A 118 12.65 -2.71 -4.49
C ALA A 118 11.79 -1.43 -4.34
N ASP A 119 10.47 -1.57 -4.29
CA ASP A 119 9.54 -0.45 -4.11
C ASP A 119 9.68 0.19 -2.73
N VAL A 120 9.85 -0.59 -1.66
CA VAL A 120 10.10 -0.07 -0.31
C VAL A 120 11.38 0.79 -0.29
N VAL A 121 12.46 0.28 -0.84
CA VAL A 121 13.73 1.03 -0.90
C VAL A 121 13.60 2.29 -1.76
N LYS A 122 12.94 2.17 -2.92
CA LYS A 122 12.71 3.31 -3.82
C LYS A 122 11.91 4.42 -3.15
N PHE A 123 10.78 4.08 -2.54
CA PHE A 123 9.87 5.07 -1.95
C PHE A 123 10.35 5.58 -0.59
N GLY A 124 11.15 4.79 0.11
CA GLY A 124 11.73 5.16 1.39
C GLY A 124 13.05 5.94 1.30
N ARG A 125 13.62 6.10 0.12
CA ARG A 125 14.98 6.64 -0.07
C ARG A 125 15.18 8.02 0.56
N GLU A 126 14.29 8.96 0.26
CA GLU A 126 14.38 10.33 0.80
C GLU A 126 14.11 10.43 2.31
N LEU A 127 13.59 9.36 2.88
CA LEU A 127 13.26 9.24 4.29
C LEU A 127 14.29 8.40 5.07
N HIS A 128 15.34 7.92 4.40
CA HIS A 128 16.33 6.99 4.95
C HIS A 128 15.68 5.75 5.56
N HIS A 129 14.61 5.25 4.90
CA HIS A 129 13.88 4.07 5.34
C HIS A 129 14.68 2.81 4.98
N GLY A 130 15.07 2.06 6.00
CA GLY A 130 15.97 0.93 5.88
C GLY A 130 15.27 -0.42 5.73
N LEU A 131 16.05 -1.48 5.89
CA LEU A 131 15.59 -2.86 5.83
C LEU A 131 15.97 -3.62 7.11
N GLU A 132 15.13 -4.55 7.53
CA GLU A 132 15.45 -5.51 8.59
C GLU A 132 15.60 -6.90 7.95
N ALA A 133 16.67 -7.60 8.30
CA ALA A 133 17.03 -8.90 7.80
C ALA A 133 17.09 -9.92 8.95
N GLY A 134 16.18 -10.91 8.93
CA GLY A 134 16.09 -11.99 9.91
C GLY A 134 16.94 -13.22 9.57
N SER A 135 17.46 -13.32 8.35
CA SER A 135 18.27 -14.45 7.86
C SER A 135 19.46 -13.97 7.04
N LYS A 136 20.41 -14.88 6.78
CA LYS A 136 21.56 -14.60 5.91
C LYS A 136 21.14 -14.24 4.49
N ALA A 137 20.17 -14.96 3.93
CA ALA A 137 19.64 -14.68 2.60
C ALA A 137 19.00 -13.28 2.53
N GLU A 138 18.23 -12.90 3.56
CA GLU A 138 17.65 -11.55 3.64
C GLU A 138 18.71 -10.46 3.79
N LEU A 139 19.78 -10.73 4.53
CA LEU A 139 20.91 -9.80 4.63
C LEU A 139 21.59 -9.57 3.29
N ILE A 140 21.81 -10.63 2.51
CA ILE A 140 22.37 -10.52 1.16
C ILE A 140 21.43 -9.70 0.26
N ALA A 141 20.12 -9.95 0.34
CA ALA A 141 19.13 -9.16 -0.39
C ALA A 141 19.13 -7.69 0.04
N ALA A 142 19.18 -7.42 1.36
CA ALA A 142 19.25 -6.06 1.88
C ALA A 142 20.48 -5.30 1.36
N LEU A 143 21.65 -5.93 1.38
CA LEU A 143 22.90 -5.35 0.86
C LEU A 143 22.83 -5.08 -0.65
N ALA A 144 22.10 -5.93 -1.41
CA ALA A 144 21.95 -5.74 -2.85
C ALA A 144 21.05 -4.55 -3.23
N TYR A 145 20.11 -4.17 -2.36
CA TYR A 145 19.15 -3.09 -2.64
C TYR A 145 19.46 -1.78 -1.93
N MET A 146 20.09 -1.84 -0.75
CA MET A 146 20.33 -0.66 0.08
C MET A 146 21.61 0.05 -0.33
N HIS A 147 21.44 1.22 -0.94
CA HIS A 147 22.57 2.08 -1.39
C HIS A 147 22.59 3.42 -0.65
N ASP A 148 21.64 3.67 0.24
CA ASP A 148 21.59 4.88 1.06
C ASP A 148 22.47 4.70 2.30
N PRO A 149 23.54 5.50 2.47
CA PRO A 149 24.45 5.36 3.60
C PRO A 149 23.85 5.78 4.95
N GLU A 150 22.74 6.51 4.94
CA GLU A 150 22.03 6.94 6.15
C GLU A 150 20.88 5.98 6.55
N ALA A 151 20.49 5.07 5.68
CA ALA A 151 19.49 4.07 5.98
C ALA A 151 20.09 2.89 6.73
N TYR A 152 19.37 2.34 7.71
CA TYR A 152 19.85 1.22 8.50
C TYR A 152 19.52 -0.13 7.85
N ILE A 153 20.48 -1.07 7.94
CA ILE A 153 20.20 -2.49 7.81
C ILE A 153 20.24 -3.10 9.22
N VAL A 154 19.07 -3.43 9.74
CA VAL A 154 18.94 -4.04 11.07
C VAL A 154 19.02 -5.56 10.94
N CYS A 155 20.04 -6.16 11.54
CA CYS A 155 20.21 -7.60 11.59
C CYS A 155 19.51 -8.18 12.82
N ASN A 156 18.38 -8.84 12.60
CA ASN A 156 17.62 -9.54 13.62
C ASN A 156 17.75 -11.06 13.44
N GLY A 157 17.59 -11.82 14.52
CA GLY A 157 17.74 -13.27 14.50
C GLY A 157 19.18 -13.77 14.44
N TYR A 158 19.33 -15.08 14.50
CA TYR A 158 20.61 -15.78 14.46
C TYR A 158 21.10 -15.92 12.99
N LYS A 159 22.37 -15.60 12.75
CA LYS A 159 23.01 -15.70 11.42
C LYS A 159 24.38 -16.33 11.59
N ASP A 160 24.59 -17.45 10.92
CA ASP A 160 25.88 -18.13 10.83
C ASP A 160 26.83 -17.45 9.84
#